data_3c4fd85eef36262482f8abb4427fab06
#
_entry.id   3c4fd85eef36262482f8abb4427fab06
#
_cell.length_a   1.000
_cell.length_b   1.000
_cell.length_c   1.000
_cell.angle_alpha   90.00
_cell.angle_beta   90.00
_cell.angle_gamma   90.00
#
_symmetry.space_group_name_H-M   'P 1'
#
loop_
_entity.id
_entity.type
_entity.pdbx_description
1 polymer ?
#
loop_
_entity_poly.entity_id
_entity_poly.type
_entity_poly.pdbx_seq_one_letter_code
_entity_poly.pdbx_strand_id
1 'polypeptide(L)'
;MKIYTSAEQLIGKTPLLELTHIEKQLYLNAKILAKLEYFNPAGSVKDRVAKAMIDDAEKRGKLKKGSVIIEPTSGNTGIGLSLVAAARGYRIIIVMPETMSVERRQIMKAYGAELVLTDGAKGMAGAIEKADELSKEIPDSFVAGQFVNPANPMAHFDTTGPEIYEDTDGNVDIFVASVGTGGTITGVGEYLKSKNPNIKVVAVEPSSSPVLSGGKAGAHGIQGIGAGFVPNVLNTEIYDEVIAVSDDDAFKTGKLIGRSEGVLVGISSGAAAFAAIELAKRPENEGKNIVVLLPDTGDRYLSTPLFAE
;
A
#
# COMPACT_ATOMS: atom_id res chain seq x y z
N MET A 1 14.38 -16.52 23.74
CA MET A 1 15.08 -16.16 22.49
C MET A 1 14.05 -16.24 21.37
N LYS A 2 13.91 -15.19 20.55
CA LYS A 2 12.90 -15.15 19.48
C LYS A 2 13.61 -15.37 18.15
N ILE A 3 13.56 -16.60 17.63
CA ILE A 3 14.17 -16.99 16.36
C ILE A 3 13.03 -17.24 15.36
N TYR A 4 13.05 -16.55 14.23
CA TYR A 4 12.13 -16.75 13.13
C TYR A 4 12.66 -17.82 12.19
N THR A 5 11.79 -18.66 11.67
CA THR A 5 12.11 -19.76 10.76
C THR A 5 11.68 -19.50 9.32
N SER A 6 10.91 -18.43 9.08
CA SER A 6 10.49 -17.97 7.76
C SER A 6 10.46 -16.44 7.73
N ALA A 7 10.85 -15.84 6.59
CA ALA A 7 10.81 -14.40 6.39
C ALA A 7 9.38 -13.82 6.51
N GLU A 8 8.35 -14.58 6.13
CA GLU A 8 6.96 -14.13 6.24
C GLU A 8 6.47 -13.93 7.68
N GLN A 9 7.16 -14.49 8.68
CA GLN A 9 6.87 -14.27 10.11
C GLN A 9 7.30 -12.87 10.59
N LEU A 10 8.09 -12.16 9.78
CA LEU A 10 8.53 -10.78 10.01
C LEU A 10 7.53 -9.75 9.47
N ILE A 11 6.51 -10.20 8.73
CA ILE A 11 5.48 -9.31 8.18
C ILE A 11 4.63 -8.74 9.31
N GLY A 12 4.39 -7.44 9.26
CA GLY A 12 3.63 -6.71 10.27
C GLY A 12 4.48 -6.24 11.45
N LYS A 13 3.81 -5.78 12.51
CA LYS A 13 4.43 -5.18 13.71
C LYS A 13 5.39 -4.05 13.35
N THR A 14 5.00 -3.27 12.37
CA THR A 14 5.75 -2.10 11.90
C THR A 14 5.63 -0.97 12.92
N PRO A 15 6.67 -0.12 13.09
CA PRO A 15 6.63 0.94 14.09
C PRO A 15 5.77 2.13 13.67
N LEU A 16 5.33 2.89 14.69
CA LEU A 16 4.91 4.28 14.55
C LEU A 16 6.10 5.20 14.83
N LEU A 17 6.24 6.25 14.01
CA LEU A 17 7.22 7.32 14.18
C LEU A 17 6.48 8.66 14.26
N GLU A 18 6.67 9.42 15.34
CA GLU A 18 6.19 10.81 15.42
C GLU A 18 7.11 11.70 14.57
N LEU A 19 6.53 12.47 13.65
CA LEU A 19 7.27 13.33 12.73
C LEU A 19 7.64 14.66 13.39
N THR A 20 8.39 14.60 14.50
CA THR A 20 8.65 15.73 15.40
C THR A 20 9.42 16.87 14.77
N HIS A 21 10.29 16.61 13.80
CA HIS A 21 11.05 17.66 13.11
C HIS A 21 10.16 18.42 12.13
N ILE A 22 9.29 17.72 11.41
CA ILE A 22 8.29 18.32 10.51
C ILE A 22 7.29 19.15 11.32
N GLU A 23 6.78 18.61 12.43
CA GLU A 23 5.87 19.34 13.32
C GLU A 23 6.46 20.66 13.80
N LYS A 24 7.71 20.65 14.27
CA LYS A 24 8.44 21.85 14.70
C LYS A 24 8.72 22.82 13.55
N GLN A 25 9.20 22.29 12.42
CA GLN A 25 9.57 23.10 11.25
C GLN A 25 8.36 23.86 10.66
N LEU A 26 7.17 23.23 10.70
CA LEU A 26 5.94 23.76 10.15
C LEU A 26 5.00 24.37 11.20
N TYR A 27 5.44 24.44 12.47
CA TYR A 27 4.66 24.98 13.60
C TYR A 27 3.28 24.32 13.72
N LEU A 28 3.24 22.98 13.61
CA LEU A 28 1.99 22.23 13.72
C LEU A 28 1.58 22.05 15.18
N ASN A 29 0.29 22.15 15.45
CA ASN A 29 -0.27 21.97 16.78
C ASN A 29 -0.92 20.59 17.00
N ALA A 30 -0.91 19.73 15.99
CA ALA A 30 -1.31 18.34 16.05
C ALA A 30 -0.08 17.43 15.90
N LYS A 31 -0.14 16.21 16.42
CA LYS A 31 0.88 15.19 16.25
C LYS A 31 0.64 14.40 14.96
N ILE A 32 1.70 14.09 14.24
CA ILE A 32 1.66 13.23 13.06
C ILE A 32 2.44 11.94 13.34
N LEU A 33 1.71 10.83 13.46
CA LEU A 33 2.24 9.51 13.76
C LEU A 33 2.28 8.68 12.48
N ALA A 34 3.47 8.47 11.95
CA ALA A 34 3.69 7.74 10.69
C ALA A 34 3.81 6.23 10.93
N LYS A 35 2.88 5.42 10.40
CA LYS A 35 3.00 3.95 10.36
C LYS A 35 3.92 3.54 9.23
N LEU A 36 5.11 3.07 9.57
CA LEU A 36 6.21 2.83 8.63
C LEU A 36 6.15 1.42 8.03
N GLU A 37 5.36 1.23 6.98
CA GLU A 37 5.15 -0.07 6.35
C GLU A 37 6.36 -0.59 5.55
N TYR A 38 7.38 0.23 5.32
CA TYR A 38 8.63 -0.24 4.71
C TYR A 38 9.44 -1.18 5.61
N PHE A 39 9.13 -1.28 6.90
CA PHE A 39 9.73 -2.28 7.80
C PHE A 39 9.26 -3.71 7.55
N ASN A 40 8.26 -3.92 6.73
CA ASN A 40 7.95 -5.26 6.23
C ASN A 40 9.13 -5.83 5.41
N PRO A 41 9.35 -7.15 5.40
CA PRO A 41 10.54 -7.77 4.80
C PRO A 41 10.79 -7.44 3.32
N ALA A 42 9.72 -7.31 2.53
CA ALA A 42 9.83 -6.86 1.14
C ALA A 42 9.60 -5.35 0.97
N GLY A 43 9.61 -4.58 2.07
CA GLY A 43 9.64 -3.12 2.09
C GLY A 43 8.32 -2.44 1.77
N SER A 44 7.17 -3.07 1.96
CA SER A 44 5.88 -2.40 1.75
C SER A 44 4.72 -3.02 2.52
N VAL A 45 3.64 -2.24 2.62
CA VAL A 45 2.32 -2.65 3.15
C VAL A 45 1.73 -3.86 2.42
N LYS A 46 2.14 -4.11 1.18
CA LYS A 46 1.61 -5.20 0.36
C LYS A 46 2.11 -6.59 0.77
N ASP A 47 3.14 -6.67 1.59
CA ASP A 47 3.57 -7.93 2.19
C ASP A 47 2.44 -8.54 3.03
N ARG A 48 1.71 -7.71 3.79
CA ARG A 48 0.54 -8.13 4.58
C ARG A 48 -0.57 -8.67 3.68
N VAL A 49 -0.88 -7.93 2.62
CA VAL A 49 -1.93 -8.29 1.66
C VAL A 49 -1.58 -9.59 0.94
N ALA A 50 -0.34 -9.72 0.47
CA ALA A 50 0.15 -10.92 -0.20
C ALA A 50 0.03 -12.17 0.69
N LYS A 51 0.50 -12.05 1.95
CA LYS A 51 0.39 -13.15 2.92
C LYS A 51 -1.06 -13.53 3.16
N ALA A 52 -1.93 -12.56 3.41
CA ALA A 52 -3.35 -12.82 3.70
C ALA A 52 -4.09 -13.47 2.52
N MET A 53 -3.82 -13.03 1.29
CA MET A 53 -4.44 -13.63 0.09
C MET A 53 -3.99 -15.08 -0.11
N ILE A 54 -2.71 -15.39 0.15
CA ILE A 54 -2.19 -16.76 0.08
C ILE A 54 -2.74 -17.61 1.22
N ASP A 55 -2.75 -17.12 2.45
CA ASP A 55 -3.32 -17.81 3.63
C ASP A 55 -4.81 -18.20 3.39
N ASP A 56 -5.60 -17.26 2.88
CA ASP A 56 -7.01 -17.48 2.55
C ASP A 56 -7.19 -18.53 1.44
N ALA A 57 -6.36 -18.45 0.40
CA ALA A 57 -6.40 -19.39 -0.71
C ALA A 57 -6.04 -20.82 -0.28
N GLU A 58 -5.03 -20.99 0.57
CA GLU A 58 -4.66 -22.28 1.16
C GLU A 58 -5.77 -22.81 2.05
N LYS A 59 -6.31 -21.97 2.95
CA LYS A 59 -7.42 -22.34 3.85
C LYS A 59 -8.65 -22.80 3.09
N ARG A 60 -8.95 -22.18 1.95
CA ARG A 60 -10.09 -22.57 1.07
C ARG A 60 -9.76 -23.71 0.12
N GLY A 61 -8.54 -24.23 0.13
CA GLY A 61 -8.10 -25.30 -0.78
C GLY A 61 -7.97 -24.86 -2.25
N LYS A 62 -7.97 -23.57 -2.51
CA LYS A 62 -7.73 -22.99 -3.85
C LYS A 62 -6.26 -22.98 -4.24
N LEU A 63 -5.38 -22.95 -3.26
CA LEU A 63 -3.92 -23.00 -3.45
C LEU A 63 -3.40 -24.23 -2.69
N LYS A 64 -2.68 -25.11 -3.39
CA LYS A 64 -2.14 -26.38 -2.88
C LYS A 64 -0.67 -26.51 -3.26
N LYS A 65 0.04 -27.45 -2.65
CA LYS A 65 1.41 -27.77 -3.06
C LYS A 65 1.46 -28.11 -4.54
N GLY A 66 2.31 -27.39 -5.28
CA GLY A 66 2.45 -27.52 -6.74
C GLY A 66 1.56 -26.57 -7.54
N SER A 67 0.61 -25.85 -6.90
CA SER A 67 -0.15 -24.79 -7.58
C SER A 67 0.74 -23.65 -8.02
N VAL A 68 0.28 -22.88 -9.02
CA VAL A 68 0.97 -21.71 -9.57
C VAL A 68 0.20 -20.45 -9.22
N ILE A 69 0.86 -19.49 -8.60
CA ILE A 69 0.29 -18.17 -8.33
C ILE A 69 0.46 -17.31 -9.57
N ILE A 70 -0.60 -16.62 -10.00
CA ILE A 70 -0.55 -15.68 -11.12
C ILE A 70 -1.12 -14.35 -10.64
N GLU A 71 -0.44 -13.23 -10.93
CA GLU A 71 -0.98 -11.90 -10.61
C GLU A 71 -0.58 -10.88 -11.68
N PRO A 72 -1.58 -10.17 -12.25
CA PRO A 72 -1.31 -9.02 -13.12
C PRO A 72 -1.00 -7.79 -12.26
N THR A 73 0.26 -7.48 -12.08
CA THR A 73 0.71 -6.35 -11.25
C THR A 73 2.12 -5.92 -11.59
N SER A 74 2.37 -4.63 -11.56
CA SER A 74 3.72 -4.05 -11.71
C SER A 74 4.28 -3.46 -10.42
N GLY A 75 3.50 -3.56 -9.32
CA GLY A 75 3.79 -2.85 -8.08
C GLY A 75 4.20 -3.75 -6.91
N ASN A 76 4.06 -3.18 -5.73
CA ASN A 76 4.44 -3.80 -4.47
C ASN A 76 3.71 -5.13 -4.18
N THR A 77 2.50 -5.31 -4.72
CA THR A 77 1.77 -6.59 -4.59
C THR A 77 2.53 -7.73 -5.22
N GLY A 78 3.09 -7.55 -6.41
CA GLY A 78 3.92 -8.56 -7.07
C GLY A 78 5.17 -8.90 -6.25
N ILE A 79 5.79 -7.90 -5.62
CA ILE A 79 6.96 -8.11 -4.76
C ILE A 79 6.57 -8.90 -3.50
N GLY A 80 5.48 -8.50 -2.83
CA GLY A 80 5.00 -9.19 -1.63
C GLY A 80 4.56 -10.63 -1.91
N LEU A 81 3.84 -10.87 -3.03
CA LEU A 81 3.48 -12.23 -3.46
C LEU A 81 4.73 -13.07 -3.76
N SER A 82 5.75 -12.47 -4.41
CA SER A 82 7.02 -13.16 -4.70
C SER A 82 7.77 -13.54 -3.42
N LEU A 83 7.81 -12.67 -2.41
CA LEU A 83 8.37 -12.98 -1.09
C LEU A 83 7.69 -14.22 -0.47
N VAL A 84 6.34 -14.21 -0.38
CA VAL A 84 5.60 -15.29 0.27
C VAL A 84 5.68 -16.57 -0.55
N ALA A 85 5.62 -16.48 -1.88
CA ALA A 85 5.81 -17.63 -2.77
C ALA A 85 7.19 -18.29 -2.57
N ALA A 86 8.26 -17.49 -2.51
CA ALA A 86 9.60 -17.98 -2.24
C ALA A 86 9.70 -18.65 -0.85
N ALA A 87 9.10 -18.04 0.19
CA ALA A 87 9.12 -18.59 1.54
C ALA A 87 8.37 -19.93 1.68
N ARG A 88 7.33 -20.15 0.86
CA ARG A 88 6.49 -21.37 0.88
C ARG A 88 6.78 -22.36 -0.24
N GLY A 89 7.69 -22.05 -1.17
CA GLY A 89 8.04 -22.91 -2.29
C GLY A 89 6.97 -22.98 -3.40
N TYR A 90 6.18 -21.92 -3.56
CA TYR A 90 5.27 -21.81 -4.69
C TYR A 90 5.95 -21.26 -5.94
N ARG A 91 5.56 -21.79 -7.09
CA ARG A 91 5.82 -21.14 -8.38
C ARG A 91 4.93 -19.91 -8.50
N ILE A 92 5.49 -18.79 -8.98
CA ILE A 92 4.74 -17.55 -9.18
C ILE A 92 5.07 -16.92 -10.54
N ILE A 93 4.02 -16.48 -11.23
CA ILE A 93 4.11 -15.76 -12.51
C ILE A 93 3.51 -14.37 -12.31
N ILE A 94 4.32 -13.34 -12.48
CA ILE A 94 3.87 -11.95 -12.47
C ILE A 94 3.75 -11.45 -13.90
N VAL A 95 2.58 -10.91 -14.23
CA VAL A 95 2.30 -10.38 -15.58
C VAL A 95 2.25 -8.86 -15.51
N MET A 96 3.01 -8.17 -16.36
CA MET A 96 3.05 -6.71 -16.37
C MET A 96 3.46 -6.15 -17.75
N PRO A 97 3.09 -4.88 -18.04
CA PRO A 97 3.58 -4.20 -19.22
C PRO A 97 5.12 -4.05 -19.22
N GLU A 98 5.75 -4.16 -20.37
CA GLU A 98 7.22 -4.03 -20.51
C GLU A 98 7.76 -2.65 -20.16
N THR A 99 6.90 -1.62 -20.10
CA THR A 99 7.25 -0.24 -19.74
C THR A 99 7.40 -0.01 -18.23
N MET A 100 7.11 -1.03 -17.40
CA MET A 100 7.18 -0.90 -15.95
C MET A 100 8.62 -0.91 -15.42
N SER A 101 8.79 -0.35 -14.19
CA SER A 101 10.08 -0.17 -13.51
C SER A 101 10.99 -1.39 -13.56
N VAL A 102 12.22 -1.17 -14.00
CA VAL A 102 13.26 -2.21 -14.08
C VAL A 102 13.63 -2.70 -12.67
N GLU A 103 13.70 -1.80 -11.70
CA GLU A 103 14.04 -2.09 -10.30
C GLU A 103 13.04 -3.09 -9.71
N ARG A 104 11.73 -2.85 -9.89
CA ARG A 104 10.69 -3.77 -9.42
C ARG A 104 10.75 -5.13 -10.09
N ARG A 105 11.02 -5.16 -11.42
CA ARG A 105 11.23 -6.41 -12.14
C ARG A 105 12.41 -7.21 -11.60
N GLN A 106 13.51 -6.53 -11.27
CA GLN A 106 14.70 -7.16 -10.71
C GLN A 106 14.43 -7.73 -9.31
N ILE A 107 13.71 -7.00 -8.45
CA ILE A 107 13.32 -7.47 -7.11
C ILE A 107 12.47 -8.74 -7.21
N MET A 108 11.43 -8.75 -8.06
CA MET A 108 10.57 -9.93 -8.24
C MET A 108 11.37 -11.14 -8.75
N LYS A 109 12.26 -10.94 -9.74
CA LYS A 109 13.16 -11.99 -10.24
C LYS A 109 14.11 -12.50 -9.15
N ALA A 110 14.62 -11.63 -8.30
CA ALA A 110 15.50 -12.01 -7.19
C ALA A 110 14.80 -12.93 -6.17
N TYR A 111 13.46 -12.77 -5.98
CA TYR A 111 12.63 -13.71 -5.24
C TYR A 111 12.27 -14.99 -6.01
N GLY A 112 12.70 -15.13 -7.26
CA GLY A 112 12.41 -16.31 -8.09
C GLY A 112 11.11 -16.25 -8.89
N ALA A 113 10.46 -15.09 -8.99
CA ALA A 113 9.26 -14.95 -9.80
C ALA A 113 9.57 -15.01 -11.30
N GLU A 114 8.71 -15.71 -12.05
CA GLU A 114 8.68 -15.66 -13.50
C GLU A 114 7.95 -14.39 -13.95
N LEU A 115 8.55 -13.61 -14.86
CA LEU A 115 7.93 -12.40 -15.40
C LEU A 115 7.45 -12.64 -16.82
N VAL A 116 6.17 -12.37 -17.04
CA VAL A 116 5.57 -12.31 -18.38
C VAL A 116 5.33 -10.84 -18.71
N LEU A 117 6.08 -10.34 -19.71
CA LEU A 117 5.96 -8.95 -20.15
C LEU A 117 4.95 -8.87 -21.30
N THR A 118 4.04 -7.91 -21.22
CA THR A 118 3.05 -7.61 -22.24
C THR A 118 3.37 -6.30 -22.96
N ASP A 119 2.78 -6.10 -24.12
CA ASP A 119 2.92 -4.86 -24.89
C ASP A 119 2.58 -3.63 -24.04
N GLY A 120 3.53 -2.70 -23.94
CA GLY A 120 3.39 -1.48 -23.17
C GLY A 120 2.21 -0.60 -23.62
N ALA A 121 1.86 -0.64 -24.91
CA ALA A 121 0.73 0.13 -25.44
C ALA A 121 -0.63 -0.34 -24.89
N LYS A 122 -0.73 -1.61 -24.46
CA LYS A 122 -1.95 -2.17 -23.84
C LYS A 122 -2.05 -1.86 -22.34
N GLY A 123 -1.01 -1.35 -21.72
CA GLY A 123 -0.97 -1.05 -20.29
C GLY A 123 -1.38 -2.24 -19.41
N MET A 124 -1.95 -1.95 -18.23
CA MET A 124 -2.39 -3.00 -17.30
C MET A 124 -3.54 -3.86 -17.84
N ALA A 125 -4.37 -3.33 -18.76
CA ALA A 125 -5.43 -4.14 -19.37
C ALA A 125 -4.86 -5.34 -20.13
N GLY A 126 -3.78 -5.15 -20.90
CA GLY A 126 -3.08 -6.26 -21.57
C GLY A 126 -2.45 -7.26 -20.59
N ALA A 127 -1.98 -6.80 -19.43
CA ALA A 127 -1.45 -7.70 -18.40
C ALA A 127 -2.56 -8.54 -17.75
N ILE A 128 -3.72 -7.98 -17.53
CA ILE A 128 -4.90 -8.68 -16.99
C ILE A 128 -5.38 -9.74 -17.99
N GLU A 129 -5.53 -9.36 -19.27
CA GLU A 129 -5.90 -10.31 -20.34
C GLU A 129 -4.94 -11.50 -20.40
N LYS A 130 -3.63 -11.23 -20.34
CA LYS A 130 -2.62 -12.29 -20.40
C LYS A 130 -2.59 -13.16 -19.14
N ALA A 131 -2.84 -12.60 -17.97
CA ALA A 131 -2.98 -13.36 -16.72
C ALA A 131 -4.19 -14.30 -16.78
N ASP A 132 -5.29 -13.84 -17.34
CA ASP A 132 -6.51 -14.63 -17.59
C ASP A 132 -6.25 -15.79 -18.56
N GLU A 133 -5.52 -15.57 -19.65
CA GLU A 133 -5.10 -16.63 -20.58
C GLU A 133 -4.27 -17.67 -19.85
N LEU A 134 -3.21 -17.25 -19.15
CA LEU A 134 -2.33 -18.16 -18.43
C LEU A 134 -3.07 -18.95 -17.35
N SER A 135 -4.06 -18.37 -16.69
CA SER A 135 -4.85 -19.06 -15.69
C SER A 135 -5.72 -20.19 -16.27
N LYS A 136 -6.09 -20.08 -17.54
CA LYS A 136 -6.84 -21.14 -18.28
C LYS A 136 -5.91 -22.23 -18.85
N GLU A 137 -4.68 -21.85 -19.20
CA GLU A 137 -3.67 -22.76 -19.76
C GLU A 137 -2.93 -23.58 -18.68
N ILE A 138 -2.75 -23.02 -17.49
CA ILE A 138 -2.00 -23.64 -16.39
C ILE A 138 -2.97 -24.27 -15.40
N PRO A 139 -3.04 -25.62 -15.33
CA PRO A 139 -3.86 -26.29 -14.32
C PRO A 139 -3.44 -25.94 -12.91
N ASP A 140 -4.40 -25.93 -11.98
CA ASP A 140 -4.17 -25.62 -10.56
C ASP A 140 -3.52 -24.24 -10.32
N SER A 141 -3.75 -23.28 -11.22
CA SER A 141 -3.33 -21.89 -11.01
C SER A 141 -4.31 -21.13 -10.13
N PHE A 142 -3.78 -20.11 -9.43
CA PHE A 142 -4.52 -19.22 -8.54
C PHE A 142 -4.18 -17.77 -8.87
N VAL A 143 -5.19 -16.98 -9.23
CA VAL A 143 -5.06 -15.53 -9.41
C VAL A 143 -5.43 -14.85 -8.08
N ALA A 144 -4.49 -14.10 -7.51
CA ALA A 144 -4.66 -13.50 -6.18
C ALA A 144 -5.72 -12.38 -6.16
N GLY A 145 -5.76 -11.53 -7.20
CA GLY A 145 -6.85 -10.59 -7.45
C GLY A 145 -6.99 -9.47 -6.43
N GLN A 146 -5.95 -8.69 -6.19
CA GLN A 146 -5.89 -7.68 -5.12
C GLN A 146 -7.04 -6.66 -5.08
N PHE A 147 -7.70 -6.37 -6.20
CA PHE A 147 -8.79 -5.39 -6.29
C PHE A 147 -10.17 -5.94 -5.93
N VAL A 148 -10.30 -7.27 -5.87
CA VAL A 148 -11.57 -7.96 -5.65
C VAL A 148 -11.51 -8.97 -4.50
N ASN A 149 -10.32 -9.30 -4.00
CA ASN A 149 -10.11 -10.32 -2.97
C ASN A 149 -10.36 -9.74 -1.57
N PRO A 150 -11.37 -10.22 -0.81
CA PRO A 150 -11.69 -9.71 0.51
C PRO A 150 -10.58 -9.95 1.55
N ALA A 151 -9.65 -10.87 1.30
CA ALA A 151 -8.49 -11.06 2.17
C ALA A 151 -7.58 -9.80 2.23
N ASN A 152 -7.65 -8.91 1.24
CA ASN A 152 -6.91 -7.67 1.23
C ASN A 152 -7.34 -6.72 2.37
N PRO A 153 -8.59 -6.22 2.46
CA PRO A 153 -8.99 -5.40 3.62
C PRO A 153 -8.92 -6.17 4.95
N MET A 154 -9.22 -7.47 4.95
CA MET A 154 -9.11 -8.29 6.17
C MET A 154 -7.68 -8.35 6.73
N ALA A 155 -6.65 -8.37 5.88
CA ALA A 155 -5.26 -8.28 6.33
C ALA A 155 -5.02 -7.05 7.22
N HIS A 156 -5.64 -5.93 6.88
CA HIS A 156 -5.50 -4.69 7.61
C HIS A 156 -6.41 -4.61 8.83
N PHE A 157 -7.61 -5.16 8.74
CA PHE A 157 -8.53 -5.27 9.87
C PHE A 157 -7.93 -6.15 10.99
N ASP A 158 -7.30 -7.27 10.62
CA ASP A 158 -6.75 -8.24 11.57
C ASP A 158 -5.35 -7.87 12.10
N THR A 159 -4.60 -6.99 11.40
CA THR A 159 -3.21 -6.70 11.78
C THR A 159 -2.91 -5.20 11.90
N THR A 160 -2.99 -4.43 10.82
CA THR A 160 -2.58 -3.02 10.80
C THR A 160 -3.43 -2.14 11.71
N GLY A 161 -4.74 -2.34 11.71
CA GLY A 161 -5.68 -1.63 12.59
C GLY A 161 -5.40 -1.87 14.07
N PRO A 162 -5.34 -3.15 14.53
CA PRO A 162 -4.93 -3.49 15.89
C PRO A 162 -3.58 -2.90 16.31
N GLU A 163 -2.55 -3.03 15.46
CA GLU A 163 -1.22 -2.48 15.75
C GLU A 163 -1.26 -0.97 15.97
N ILE A 164 -1.96 -0.21 15.10
CA ILE A 164 -2.12 1.24 15.26
C ILE A 164 -2.82 1.58 16.58
N TYR A 165 -3.90 0.87 16.89
CA TYR A 165 -4.69 1.11 18.09
C TYR A 165 -3.89 0.79 19.37
N GLU A 166 -3.16 -0.31 19.39
CA GLU A 166 -2.30 -0.72 20.51
C GLU A 166 -1.11 0.22 20.69
N ASP A 167 -0.39 0.56 19.61
CA ASP A 167 0.78 1.44 19.63
C ASP A 167 0.46 2.88 20.06
N THR A 168 -0.81 3.30 19.96
CA THR A 168 -1.30 4.62 20.39
C THR A 168 -2.06 4.60 21.71
N ASP A 169 -2.15 3.46 22.40
CA ASP A 169 -3.03 3.26 23.56
C ASP A 169 -4.48 3.70 23.27
N GLY A 170 -4.94 3.50 22.03
CA GLY A 170 -6.26 3.90 21.54
C GLY A 170 -6.43 5.38 21.24
N ASN A 171 -5.39 6.19 21.38
CA ASN A 171 -5.46 7.65 21.17
C ASN A 171 -5.24 8.00 19.69
N VAL A 172 -6.22 7.69 18.86
CA VAL A 172 -6.27 8.05 17.43
C VAL A 172 -7.48 8.95 17.21
N ASP A 173 -7.25 10.16 16.69
CA ASP A 173 -8.33 11.07 16.30
C ASP A 173 -8.61 11.02 14.80
N ILE A 174 -7.55 10.93 13.99
CA ILE A 174 -7.64 10.93 12.54
C ILE A 174 -6.72 9.82 11.99
N PHE A 175 -7.23 9.02 11.05
CA PHE A 175 -6.43 8.07 10.27
C PHE A 175 -6.40 8.50 8.80
N VAL A 176 -5.19 8.57 8.22
CA VAL A 176 -4.95 9.00 6.84
C VAL A 176 -4.32 7.87 6.04
N ALA A 177 -4.89 7.53 4.90
CA ALA A 177 -4.29 6.55 3.99
C ALA A 177 -4.50 6.92 2.52
N SER A 178 -3.46 6.77 1.72
CA SER A 178 -3.54 6.87 0.26
C SER A 178 -4.22 5.63 -0.33
N VAL A 179 -5.09 5.85 -1.35
CA VAL A 179 -5.97 4.81 -1.87
C VAL A 179 -5.47 4.26 -3.21
N GLY A 180 -4.93 3.04 -3.18
CA GLY A 180 -4.67 2.22 -4.37
C GLY A 180 -5.77 1.19 -4.58
N THR A 181 -5.68 0.04 -3.92
CA THR A 181 -6.77 -0.97 -3.92
C THR A 181 -7.90 -0.64 -2.93
N GLY A 182 -7.65 0.26 -2.00
CA GLY A 182 -8.61 0.59 -0.94
C GLY A 182 -8.58 -0.36 0.27
N GLY A 183 -7.81 -1.46 0.21
CA GLY A 183 -7.78 -2.45 1.31
C GLY A 183 -7.29 -1.87 2.63
N THR A 184 -6.26 -1.04 2.60
CA THR A 184 -5.70 -0.40 3.81
C THR A 184 -6.73 0.49 4.51
N ILE A 185 -7.32 1.44 3.79
CA ILE A 185 -8.26 2.39 4.39
C ILE A 185 -9.54 1.70 4.86
N THR A 186 -10.01 0.70 4.12
CA THR A 186 -11.16 -0.11 4.50
C THR A 186 -10.87 -0.88 5.78
N GLY A 187 -9.85 -1.74 5.79
CA GLY A 187 -9.60 -2.62 6.93
C GLY A 187 -9.19 -1.87 8.19
N VAL A 188 -8.28 -0.89 8.09
CA VAL A 188 -7.88 -0.07 9.25
C VAL A 188 -9.04 0.80 9.71
N GLY A 189 -9.75 1.46 8.78
CA GLY A 189 -10.88 2.33 9.11
C GLY A 189 -12.00 1.57 9.82
N GLU A 190 -12.39 0.40 9.32
CA GLU A 190 -13.40 -0.47 9.95
C GLU A 190 -12.97 -0.90 11.35
N TYR A 191 -11.71 -1.32 11.52
CA TYR A 191 -11.19 -1.69 12.83
C TYR A 191 -11.23 -0.50 13.81
N LEU A 192 -10.65 0.64 13.43
CA LEU A 192 -10.58 1.82 14.29
C LEU A 192 -11.96 2.35 14.65
N LYS A 193 -12.88 2.48 13.69
CA LYS A 193 -14.26 2.91 13.95
C LYS A 193 -15.05 1.88 14.78
N SER A 194 -14.70 0.60 14.73
CA SER A 194 -15.28 -0.40 15.64
C SER A 194 -14.89 -0.19 17.10
N LYS A 195 -13.74 0.46 17.36
CA LYS A 195 -13.26 0.80 18.71
C LYS A 195 -13.77 2.16 19.14
N ASN A 196 -13.74 3.14 18.26
CA ASN A 196 -14.25 4.49 18.50
C ASN A 196 -14.85 5.06 17.19
N PRO A 197 -16.18 5.15 17.07
CA PRO A 197 -16.84 5.63 15.87
C PRO A 197 -16.58 7.10 15.54
N ASN A 198 -16.00 7.86 16.46
CA ASN A 198 -15.65 9.26 16.26
C ASN A 198 -14.28 9.45 15.56
N ILE A 199 -13.51 8.39 15.37
CA ILE A 199 -12.25 8.47 14.62
C ILE A 199 -12.56 8.86 13.18
N LYS A 200 -11.95 9.96 12.74
CA LYS A 200 -12.07 10.43 11.36
C LYS A 200 -11.13 9.65 10.46
N VAL A 201 -11.65 9.14 9.34
CA VAL A 201 -10.89 8.43 8.32
C VAL A 201 -10.78 9.30 7.08
N VAL A 202 -9.57 9.54 6.59
CA VAL A 202 -9.30 10.44 5.46
C VAL A 202 -8.61 9.67 4.34
N ALA A 203 -9.26 9.65 3.17
CA ALA A 203 -8.72 9.07 1.96
C ALA A 203 -7.85 10.08 1.21
N VAL A 204 -6.78 9.60 0.58
CA VAL A 204 -5.92 10.43 -0.28
C VAL A 204 -5.90 9.86 -1.69
N GLU A 205 -6.16 10.74 -2.67
CA GLU A 205 -6.13 10.41 -4.09
C GLU A 205 -5.32 11.43 -4.91
N PRO A 206 -4.88 11.11 -6.15
CA PRO A 206 -4.21 12.08 -7.01
C PRO A 206 -5.18 13.17 -7.49
N SER A 207 -4.79 14.44 -7.44
CA SER A 207 -5.64 15.55 -7.89
C SER A 207 -5.95 15.52 -9.39
N SER A 208 -5.07 14.93 -10.20
CA SER A 208 -5.29 14.72 -11.64
C SER A 208 -6.14 13.47 -11.97
N SER A 209 -6.45 12.65 -10.96
CA SER A 209 -7.30 11.45 -11.10
C SER A 209 -8.25 11.30 -9.89
N PRO A 210 -9.12 12.32 -9.62
CA PRO A 210 -9.89 12.43 -8.39
C PRO A 210 -11.18 11.59 -8.45
N VAL A 211 -11.05 10.28 -8.67
CA VAL A 211 -12.17 9.34 -8.88
C VAL A 211 -13.04 9.19 -7.64
N LEU A 212 -12.43 9.20 -6.44
CA LEU A 212 -13.16 9.08 -5.17
C LEU A 212 -13.98 10.33 -4.85
N SER A 213 -13.53 11.50 -5.32
CA SER A 213 -14.26 12.78 -5.23
C SER A 213 -15.26 12.99 -6.35
N GLY A 214 -15.54 11.97 -7.18
CA GLY A 214 -16.50 12.04 -8.28
C GLY A 214 -15.96 12.66 -9.58
N GLY A 215 -14.64 12.89 -9.67
CA GLY A 215 -13.99 13.36 -10.89
C GLY A 215 -13.67 12.23 -11.88
N LYS A 216 -12.98 12.58 -12.95
CA LYS A 216 -12.58 11.63 -13.99
C LYS A 216 -11.17 11.07 -13.71
N ALA A 217 -10.95 9.82 -14.10
CA ALA A 217 -9.63 9.23 -14.12
C ALA A 217 -8.69 10.00 -15.07
N GLY A 218 -7.46 10.21 -14.63
CA GLY A 218 -6.43 10.90 -15.39
C GLY A 218 -5.03 10.34 -15.11
N ALA A 219 -4.07 10.72 -15.93
CA ALA A 219 -2.66 10.35 -15.73
C ALA A 219 -2.06 11.13 -14.55
N HIS A 220 -1.25 10.46 -13.73
CA HIS A 220 -0.55 11.05 -12.58
C HIS A 220 0.77 10.31 -12.31
N GLY A 221 1.67 10.97 -11.58
CA GLY A 221 2.98 10.43 -11.19
C GLY A 221 3.00 9.74 -9.84
N ILE A 222 1.91 9.74 -9.06
CA ILE A 222 1.88 9.14 -7.72
C ILE A 222 1.69 7.63 -7.85
N GLN A 223 2.80 6.91 -8.03
CA GLN A 223 2.77 5.45 -8.20
C GLN A 223 2.17 4.74 -6.97
N GLY A 224 1.37 3.71 -7.23
CA GLY A 224 0.80 2.83 -6.19
C GLY A 224 -0.60 3.20 -5.70
N ILE A 225 -1.13 4.36 -6.09
CA ILE A 225 -2.48 4.83 -5.80
C ILE A 225 -3.20 5.28 -7.07
N GLY A 226 -4.48 5.68 -6.96
CA GLY A 226 -5.22 6.25 -8.08
C GLY A 226 -5.41 5.25 -9.21
N ALA A 227 -6.07 4.12 -8.97
CA ALA A 227 -6.26 3.03 -9.93
C ALA A 227 -7.10 3.44 -11.19
N GLY A 228 -7.71 4.62 -11.19
CA GLY A 228 -8.57 5.10 -12.27
C GLY A 228 -10.01 4.58 -12.21
N PHE A 229 -10.34 3.81 -11.19
CA PHE A 229 -11.68 3.30 -10.89
C PHE A 229 -11.85 3.10 -9.39
N VAL A 230 -13.08 2.91 -8.93
CA VAL A 230 -13.37 2.56 -7.53
C VAL A 230 -13.22 1.04 -7.36
N PRO A 231 -12.24 0.56 -6.56
CA PRO A 231 -12.01 -0.87 -6.38
C PRO A 231 -13.13 -1.57 -5.61
N ASN A 232 -13.40 -2.85 -5.93
CA ASN A 232 -14.46 -3.61 -5.28
C ASN A 232 -14.22 -3.84 -3.78
N VAL A 233 -12.96 -3.90 -3.35
CA VAL A 233 -12.61 -4.11 -1.92
C VAL A 233 -12.63 -2.82 -1.11
N LEU A 234 -12.83 -1.66 -1.76
CA LEU A 234 -12.95 -0.38 -1.08
C LEU A 234 -14.37 -0.21 -0.52
N ASN A 235 -14.47 -0.05 0.79
CA ASN A 235 -15.70 0.42 1.42
C ASN A 235 -15.75 1.96 1.31
N THR A 236 -16.60 2.47 0.41
CA THR A 236 -16.71 3.92 0.15
C THR A 236 -17.39 4.69 1.29
N GLU A 237 -18.04 4.00 2.22
CA GLU A 237 -18.69 4.60 3.39
C GLU A 237 -17.75 4.73 4.59
N ILE A 238 -16.49 4.23 4.49
CA ILE A 238 -15.60 4.20 5.64
C ILE A 238 -14.89 5.52 5.87
N TYR A 239 -14.60 6.27 4.82
CA TYR A 239 -13.90 7.55 4.93
C TYR A 239 -14.86 8.73 5.03
N ASP A 240 -14.48 9.70 5.86
CA ASP A 240 -15.26 10.91 6.16
C ASP A 240 -14.85 12.09 5.26
N GLU A 241 -13.65 12.03 4.69
CA GLU A 241 -13.10 13.08 3.82
C GLU A 241 -12.16 12.47 2.78
N VAL A 242 -12.09 13.11 1.61
CA VAL A 242 -11.10 12.81 0.56
C VAL A 242 -10.23 14.05 0.33
N ILE A 243 -8.92 13.88 0.38
CA ILE A 243 -7.94 14.93 0.05
C ILE A 243 -7.24 14.57 -1.26
N ALA A 244 -7.41 15.42 -2.27
CA ALA A 244 -6.74 15.31 -3.54
C ALA A 244 -5.36 15.97 -3.48
N VAL A 245 -4.30 15.23 -3.85
CA VAL A 245 -2.89 15.66 -3.75
C VAL A 245 -2.26 15.71 -5.13
N SER A 246 -1.51 16.78 -5.42
CA SER A 246 -0.76 16.89 -6.66
C SER A 246 0.51 16.04 -6.64
N ASP A 247 1.02 15.69 -7.83
CA ASP A 247 2.31 14.99 -7.97
C ASP A 247 3.45 15.79 -7.30
N ASP A 248 3.45 17.11 -7.50
CA ASP A 248 4.45 18.02 -6.96
C ASP A 248 4.45 18.06 -5.42
N ASP A 249 3.28 18.13 -4.80
CA ASP A 249 3.15 18.09 -3.35
C ASP A 249 3.58 16.73 -2.77
N ALA A 250 3.25 15.64 -3.46
CA ALA A 250 3.70 14.31 -3.08
C ALA A 250 5.23 14.17 -3.13
N PHE A 251 5.86 14.65 -4.20
CA PHE A 251 7.32 14.62 -4.33
C PHE A 251 8.01 15.51 -3.31
N LYS A 252 7.55 16.76 -3.13
CA LYS A 252 8.12 17.69 -2.14
C LYS A 252 8.02 17.14 -0.72
N THR A 253 6.88 16.59 -0.37
CA THR A 253 6.68 16.04 0.98
C THR A 253 7.49 14.76 1.21
N GLY A 254 7.61 13.88 0.22
CA GLY A 254 8.49 12.71 0.31
C GLY A 254 9.96 13.10 0.52
N LYS A 255 10.45 14.13 -0.20
CA LYS A 255 11.79 14.71 0.02
C LYS A 255 11.93 15.33 1.42
N LEU A 256 10.89 16.03 1.90
CA LEU A 256 10.87 16.65 3.23
C LEU A 256 11.03 15.58 4.32
N ILE A 257 10.28 14.48 4.26
CA ILE A 257 10.39 13.37 5.22
C ILE A 257 11.82 12.82 5.25
N GLY A 258 12.39 12.55 4.08
CA GLY A 258 13.78 12.06 3.99
C GLY A 258 14.79 13.00 4.63
N ARG A 259 14.66 14.31 4.39
CA ARG A 259 15.61 15.33 4.87
C ARG A 259 15.42 15.70 6.34
N SER A 260 14.18 15.70 6.82
CA SER A 260 13.86 16.15 8.19
C SER A 260 13.80 15.00 9.19
N GLU A 261 13.26 13.86 8.82
CA GLU A 261 13.06 12.71 9.73
C GLU A 261 14.06 11.56 9.50
N GLY A 262 14.86 11.63 8.43
CA GLY A 262 15.85 10.59 8.12
C GLY A 262 15.23 9.28 7.58
N VAL A 263 14.00 9.35 7.07
CA VAL A 263 13.25 8.18 6.56
C VAL A 263 12.98 8.34 5.07
N LEU A 264 13.52 7.43 4.26
CA LEU A 264 13.24 7.41 2.82
C LEU A 264 11.95 6.65 2.53
N VAL A 265 10.98 7.35 1.97
CA VAL A 265 9.64 6.81 1.69
C VAL A 265 9.28 6.96 0.20
N GLY A 266 8.32 6.15 -0.27
CA GLY A 266 7.83 6.23 -1.65
C GLY A 266 6.92 7.43 -1.92
N ILE A 267 6.55 7.60 -3.19
CA ILE A 267 5.76 8.76 -3.67
C ILE A 267 4.40 8.82 -2.99
N SER A 268 3.70 7.68 -2.88
CA SER A 268 2.38 7.62 -2.23
C SER A 268 2.44 7.90 -0.73
N SER A 269 3.59 7.63 -0.08
CA SER A 269 3.85 8.04 1.30
C SER A 269 3.95 9.56 1.42
N GLY A 270 4.62 10.21 0.45
CA GLY A 270 4.67 11.67 0.38
C GLY A 270 3.28 12.29 0.22
N ALA A 271 2.43 11.70 -0.62
CA ALA A 271 1.03 12.14 -0.78
C ALA A 271 0.22 12.00 0.51
N ALA A 272 0.32 10.84 1.19
CA ALA A 272 -0.38 10.61 2.45
C ALA A 272 0.09 11.59 3.56
N ALA A 273 1.41 11.79 3.67
CA ALA A 273 1.98 12.72 4.64
C ALA A 273 1.62 14.19 4.33
N PHE A 274 1.54 14.60 3.07
CA PHE A 274 1.04 15.92 2.70
C PHE A 274 -0.37 16.15 3.24
N ALA A 275 -1.27 15.20 3.02
CA ALA A 275 -2.63 15.30 3.55
C ALA A 275 -2.66 15.36 5.08
N ALA A 276 -1.82 14.58 5.78
CA ALA A 276 -1.71 14.63 7.23
C ALA A 276 -1.19 16.00 7.73
N ILE A 277 -0.21 16.59 7.03
CA ILE A 277 0.29 17.93 7.33
C ILE A 277 -0.81 18.99 7.14
N GLU A 278 -1.56 18.92 6.05
CA GLU A 278 -2.67 19.86 5.81
C GLU A 278 -3.78 19.73 6.86
N LEU A 279 -4.06 18.51 7.32
CA LEU A 279 -4.96 18.27 8.45
C LEU A 279 -4.41 18.85 9.76
N ALA A 280 -3.11 18.69 10.01
CA ALA A 280 -2.46 19.18 11.24
C ALA A 280 -2.39 20.72 11.33
N LYS A 281 -2.46 21.42 10.18
CA LYS A 281 -2.54 22.90 10.13
C LYS A 281 -3.92 23.44 10.51
N ARG A 282 -4.96 22.61 10.46
CA ARG A 282 -6.34 23.06 10.73
C ARG A 282 -6.53 23.35 12.23
N PRO A 283 -7.07 24.52 12.59
CA PRO A 283 -7.26 24.88 14.01
C PRO A 283 -8.11 23.87 14.80
N GLU A 284 -9.12 23.27 14.16
CA GLU A 284 -9.99 22.27 14.79
C GLU A 284 -9.28 20.94 15.10
N ASN A 285 -8.05 20.77 14.63
CA ASN A 285 -7.24 19.60 14.89
C ASN A 285 -6.11 19.86 15.90
N GLU A 286 -6.09 21.00 16.54
CA GLU A 286 -5.12 21.30 17.61
C GLU A 286 -5.17 20.23 18.71
N GLY A 287 -3.99 19.73 19.11
CA GLY A 287 -3.82 18.68 20.12
C GLY A 287 -4.19 17.26 19.70
N LYS A 288 -4.66 17.04 18.47
CA LYS A 288 -5.06 15.72 17.99
C LYS A 288 -3.88 14.86 17.54
N ASN A 289 -4.09 13.53 17.59
CA ASN A 289 -3.19 12.53 17.04
C ASN A 289 -3.68 12.11 15.65
N ILE A 290 -2.89 12.42 14.63
CA ILE A 290 -3.13 12.08 13.23
C ILE A 290 -2.21 10.92 12.86
N VAL A 291 -2.77 9.73 12.68
CA VAL A 291 -2.02 8.57 12.20
C VAL A 291 -2.04 8.55 10.68
N VAL A 292 -0.88 8.50 10.06
CA VAL A 292 -0.73 8.40 8.60
C VAL A 292 0.02 7.13 8.23
N LEU A 293 -0.51 6.34 7.29
CA LEU A 293 0.19 5.15 6.81
C LEU A 293 1.11 5.51 5.65
N LEU A 294 2.41 5.21 5.79
CA LEU A 294 3.44 5.36 4.76
C LEU A 294 3.71 4.00 4.12
N PRO A 295 3.21 3.77 2.88
CA PRO A 295 3.09 2.43 2.33
C PRO A 295 4.38 1.68 2.03
N ASP A 296 5.46 2.35 1.61
CA ASP A 296 6.67 1.67 1.16
C ASP A 296 7.96 2.50 1.27
N THR A 297 9.10 1.83 1.00
CA THR A 297 10.44 2.41 1.00
C THR A 297 10.68 3.33 -0.20
N GLY A 298 11.52 4.36 0.00
CA GLY A 298 12.00 5.26 -1.05
C GLY A 298 12.99 4.61 -2.02
N ASP A 299 13.65 3.52 -1.66
CA ASP A 299 14.71 2.89 -2.47
C ASP A 299 14.25 2.49 -3.88
N ARG A 300 12.95 2.27 -4.07
CA ARG A 300 12.34 1.91 -5.36
C ARG A 300 12.10 3.09 -6.28
N TYR A 301 12.40 4.30 -5.82
CA TYR A 301 12.07 5.56 -6.49
C TYR A 301 13.28 6.46 -6.72
N LEU A 302 14.51 5.96 -6.48
CA LEU A 302 15.75 6.75 -6.60
C LEU A 302 15.96 7.32 -8.02
N SER A 303 15.47 6.62 -9.05
CA SER A 303 15.52 7.04 -10.46
C SER A 303 14.32 7.92 -10.90
N THR A 304 13.39 8.22 -9.98
CA THR A 304 12.19 9.01 -10.27
C THR A 304 12.35 10.47 -9.85
N PRO A 305 11.44 11.38 -10.28
CA PRO A 305 11.44 12.78 -9.83
C PRO A 305 11.35 12.99 -8.31
N LEU A 306 11.00 11.93 -7.55
CA LEU A 306 11.01 11.99 -6.09
C LEU A 306 12.43 12.29 -5.57
N PHE A 307 13.48 11.70 -6.15
CA PHE A 307 14.86 11.84 -5.68
C PHE A 307 15.83 12.32 -6.76
N ALA A 308 15.49 12.16 -8.05
CA ALA A 308 16.29 12.71 -9.14
C ALA A 308 16.29 14.26 -9.08
N GLU A 309 17.44 14.87 -9.43
CA GLU A 309 17.62 16.31 -9.55
C GLU A 309 17.04 16.85 -10.87
#